data_0b4377f71728c2132e7b2b53990318f5
#
_entry.id   0b4377f71728c2132e7b2b53990318f5
#
_cell.length_a   1.000
_cell.length_b   1.000
_cell.length_c   1.000
_cell.angle_alpha   90.00
_cell.angle_beta   90.00
_cell.angle_gamma   90.00
#
_symmetry.space_group_name_H-M   'P 1'
#
loop_
_entity.id
_entity.type
_entity.pdbx_description
1 polymer ?
#
loop_
_entity_poly.entity_id
_entity_poly.type
_entity_poly.pdbx_seq_one_letter_code
_entity_poly.pdbx_strand_id
1 'polypeptide(L)' 'MNPLDLFNQVKELIKKKDLAAAKTFVEENKDQLGEYLSQAQSLISGSEGIGNLVHKVKRFFNR' A
#
# COMPACT_ATOMS: atom_id res chain seq x y z
N MET A 1 4.31 -8.91 17.49
CA MET A 1 3.38 -9.33 16.45
C MET A 1 4.16 -10.03 15.34
N ASN A 2 3.57 -11.04 14.74
CA ASN A 2 4.28 -11.72 13.67
C ASN A 2 4.09 -10.94 12.35
N PRO A 3 4.91 -11.25 11.33
CA PRO A 3 4.84 -10.51 10.07
C PRO A 3 3.46 -10.52 9.42
N LEU A 4 2.74 -11.62 9.55
CA LEU A 4 1.40 -11.70 8.97
C LEU A 4 0.43 -10.74 9.64
N ASP A 5 0.51 -10.62 10.96
CA ASP A 5 -0.34 -9.68 11.70
C ASP A 5 -0.07 -8.25 11.28
N LEU A 6 1.21 -7.92 11.10
CA LEU A 6 1.60 -6.60 10.65
C LEU A 6 1.09 -6.33 9.24
N PHE A 7 1.22 -7.31 8.37
CA PHE A 7 0.73 -7.21 7.01
C PHE A 7 -0.78 -6.98 6.98
N ASN A 8 -1.51 -7.71 7.82
CA ASN A 8 -2.95 -7.55 7.93
C ASN A 8 -3.35 -6.15 8.38
N GLN A 9 -2.56 -5.55 9.28
CA GLN A 9 -2.82 -4.19 9.71
C GLN A 9 -2.61 -3.19 8.58
N VAL A 10 -1.60 -3.42 7.76
CA VAL A 10 -1.38 -2.59 6.57
C VAL A 10 -2.61 -2.68 5.66
N LYS A 11 -3.10 -3.88 5.43
CA LYS A 11 -4.28 -4.09 4.60
C LYS A 11 -5.49 -3.33 5.17
N GLU A 12 -5.65 -3.35 6.47
CA GLU A 12 -6.75 -2.63 7.11
C GLU A 12 -6.65 -1.13 6.90
N LEU A 13 -5.44 -0.59 7.05
CA LEU A 13 -5.22 0.84 6.83
C LEU A 13 -5.53 1.24 5.40
N ILE A 14 -5.12 0.40 4.45
CA ILE A 14 -5.41 0.65 3.04
C ILE A 14 -6.91 0.59 2.78
N LYS A 15 -7.59 -0.35 3.40
CA LYS A 15 -9.04 -0.48 3.30
C LYS A 15 -9.74 0.78 3.77
N LYS A 16 -9.21 1.40 4.82
CA LYS A 16 -9.76 2.64 5.37
C LYS A 16 -9.32 3.86 4.57
N LYS A 17 -8.55 3.64 3.52
CA LYS A 17 -8.00 4.70 2.67
C LYS A 17 -7.06 5.63 3.42
N ASP A 18 -6.42 5.11 4.47
CA ASP A 18 -5.44 5.86 5.25
C ASP A 18 -4.04 5.49 4.80
N LEU A 19 -3.72 5.88 3.59
CA LEU A 19 -2.45 5.51 2.98
C LEU A 19 -1.25 6.11 3.70
N ALA A 20 -1.40 7.31 4.23
CA ALA A 20 -0.31 7.94 4.99
C ALA A 20 0.03 7.10 6.22
N ALA A 21 -0.98 6.66 6.96
CA ALA A 21 -0.78 5.80 8.11
C ALA A 21 -0.21 4.44 7.71
N ALA A 22 -0.67 3.90 6.58
CA ALA A 22 -0.15 2.63 6.08
C ALA A 22 1.33 2.73 5.75
N LYS A 23 1.74 3.80 5.09
CA LYS A 23 3.15 4.03 4.79
C LYS A 23 4.00 4.15 6.04
N THR A 24 3.53 4.94 7.01
CA THR A 24 4.23 5.11 8.26
C THR A 24 4.35 3.78 9.00
N PHE A 25 3.26 3.01 9.02
CA PHE A 25 3.25 1.71 9.68
C PHE A 25 4.28 0.78 9.05
N VAL A 26 4.33 0.72 7.73
CA VAL A 26 5.29 -0.13 7.02
C VAL A 26 6.72 0.32 7.33
N GLU A 27 6.96 1.63 7.29
CA GLU A 27 8.30 2.18 7.58
C GLU A 27 8.76 1.81 8.99
N GLU A 28 7.86 1.95 9.96
CA GLU A 28 8.20 1.68 11.35
C GLU A 28 8.39 0.20 11.64
N ASN A 29 7.78 -0.67 10.84
CA ASN A 29 7.80 -2.11 11.08
C ASN A 29 8.50 -2.87 9.94
N LYS A 30 9.27 -2.19 9.14
CA LYS A 30 9.87 -2.82 7.96
C LYS A 30 10.74 -4.02 8.29
N ASP A 31 11.47 -3.96 9.40
CA ASP A 31 12.33 -5.07 9.80
C ASP A 31 11.51 -6.27 10.25
N GLN A 32 10.37 -6.00 10.88
CA GLN A 32 9.51 -7.06 11.40
C GLN A 32 8.62 -7.67 10.32
N LEU A 33 8.34 -6.92 9.28
CA LEU A 33 7.55 -7.43 8.16
C LEU A 33 8.28 -8.48 7.36
N GLY A 34 9.62 -8.40 7.33
CA GLY A 34 10.42 -9.38 6.64
C GLY A 34 10.01 -9.50 5.17
N GLU A 35 9.66 -10.71 4.74
CA GLU A 35 9.29 -10.95 3.35
C GLU A 35 7.96 -10.29 2.97
N TYR A 36 7.14 -9.94 3.93
CA TYR A 36 5.89 -9.23 3.66
C TYR A 36 6.10 -7.75 3.35
N LEU A 37 7.30 -7.24 3.62
CA LEU A 37 7.60 -5.83 3.35
C LEU A 37 7.34 -5.47 1.89
N SER A 38 7.85 -6.29 1.00
CA SER A 38 7.67 -6.09 -0.44
C SER A 38 6.20 -6.09 -0.82
N GLN A 39 5.44 -7.04 -0.27
CA GLN A 39 4.02 -7.14 -0.54
C GLN A 39 3.26 -5.95 0.02
N ALA A 40 3.62 -5.51 1.21
CA ALA A 40 2.97 -4.35 1.83
C ALA A 40 3.22 -3.09 1.00
N GLN A 41 4.45 -2.90 0.55
CA GLN A 41 4.78 -1.77 -0.30
C GLN A 41 4.03 -1.82 -1.62
N SER A 42 3.87 -3.02 -2.18
CA SER A 42 3.11 -3.20 -3.41
C SER A 42 1.64 -2.84 -3.22
N LEU A 43 1.07 -3.21 -2.09
CA LEU A 43 -0.31 -2.87 -1.78
C LEU A 43 -0.50 -1.35 -1.69
N ILE A 44 0.41 -0.68 -1.02
CA ILE A 44 0.34 0.77 -0.88
C ILE A 44 0.49 1.43 -2.24
N SER A 45 1.50 1.01 -3.00
CA SER A 45 1.74 1.56 -4.33
C SER A 45 0.57 1.28 -5.26
N GLY A 46 0.00 0.08 -5.16
CA GLY A 46 -1.17 -0.28 -5.94
C GLY A 46 -2.38 0.59 -5.64
N SER A 47 -2.60 0.87 -4.36
CA SER A 47 -3.72 1.71 -3.95
C SER A 47 -3.54 3.15 -4.40
N GLU A 48 -2.33 3.67 -4.27
CA GLU A 48 -2.02 5.00 -4.79
C GLU A 48 -2.07 5.03 -6.30
N GLY A 49 -1.56 3.96 -6.90
CA GLY A 49 -1.49 3.83 -8.34
C GLY A 49 -2.85 3.76 -9.00
N ILE A 50 -3.86 3.24 -8.30
CA ILE A 50 -5.20 3.18 -8.87
C ILE A 50 -5.71 4.57 -9.22
N GLY A 51 -5.55 5.51 -8.31
CA GLY A 51 -5.95 6.89 -8.59
C GLY A 51 -5.16 7.51 -9.72
N ASN A 52 -3.85 7.29 -9.69
CA ASN A 52 -2.97 7.80 -10.74
C ASN A 52 -3.24 7.11 -12.07
N LEU A 53 -3.52 5.81 -12.03
CA LEU A 53 -3.84 5.06 -13.24
C LEU A 53 -5.11 5.57 -13.91
N VAL A 54 -6.10 5.91 -13.10
CA VAL A 54 -7.34 6.47 -13.66
C VAL A 54 -7.05 7.73 -14.44
N HIS A 55 -6.23 8.61 -13.88
CA HIS A 55 -5.84 9.83 -14.59
C HIS A 55 -5.05 9.52 -15.86
N LYS A 56 -4.10 8.61 -15.75
CA LYS A 56 -3.28 8.25 -16.91
C LYS A 56 -4.08 7.56 -17.98
N VAL A 57 -4.99 6.70 -17.57
CA VAL A 57 -5.85 6.00 -18.52
C VAL A 57 -6.75 6.98 -19.26
N LYS A 58 -7.29 7.97 -18.55
CA LYS A 58 -8.09 9.01 -19.17
C LYS A 58 -7.30 9.75 -20.23
N ARG A 59 -6.08 10.14 -19.89
CA ARG A 59 -5.22 10.83 -20.84
C ARG A 59 -4.88 9.93 -22.01
N PHE A 60 -4.70 8.66 -21.73
CA PHE A 60 -4.36 7.67 -22.75
C PHE A 60 -5.48 7.49 -23.74
N PHE A 61 -6.71 7.36 -23.24
CA PHE A 61 -7.86 7.14 -24.09
C PHE A 61 -8.36 8.38 -24.79
N ASN A 62 -7.99 9.54 -24.31
CA ASN A 62 -8.41 10.80 -24.89
C ASN A 62 -7.47 11.33 -25.97
N ARG A 63 -6.52 10.53 -26.36
CA ARG A 63 -5.58 10.93 -27.42
C ARG A 63 -6.21 10.92 -28.78
#